data_de3411f9e3a77a5d2be6202a31046b8d
#
_entry.id   de3411f9e3a77a5d2be6202a31046b8d
#
_cell.length_a   1.000
_cell.length_b   1.000
_cell.length_c   1.000
_cell.angle_alpha   90.00
_cell.angle_beta   90.00
_cell.angle_gamma   90.00
#
_symmetry.space_group_name_H-M   'P 1'
#
loop_
_entity.id
_entity.type
_entity.pdbx_description
1 polymer ?
#
loop_
_entity_poly.entity_id
_entity_poly.type
_entity_poly.pdbx_seq_one_letter_code
_entity_poly.pdbx_strand_id
1 'polypeptide(L)'
;MDKISDDVTKGAGKSAARAMLRAVGLKDDDFNKFQVGVVSAGNEVTPCNLTGPELSEYAKKGVNGPDSAALIFSTIAVSDGISMGHEGMRASLVSREVIADSVELVMHAERFDGMVTIAGCDKSLPGMLMAAGRINRPAIFLYGGSSLPGVYNGKDISIVDVFEGIGAFEKGIISEEELYNIECAACPGVGSCAGMFTANTMASVGEAIGMSLPGTAAIPAEDLKLRDAAVESGKQLNYLLKNNIKPSDIMTYNAFTNAITTVLALGGSSNSVLHLLAIAHETGVELSIDKFDQLSRNVPHLADMKPFGKYHMVNLNEIGGVPVVSKILLENNLIDPDCMTVTGKTVGENLENVQIPKNQDVISFPDNPISNEGGIAILKGSLSPEGSVVKTAGIDVSTFTGPANVFDSEQDALDALFNNKITKGEVVVIRNEGPKGGPGMREMLQITAAIKGAGLGKDVLLITDGRFSGGTTGLCIGHVAPESYDKGPISICQNGDIITLDIENRSLNLQIEKTEFDQRMSKLKLPPPRYNSGVLYKYSKLVSGSNTGAVTN
;
A
#
# COMPACT_ATOMS: atom_id res chain seq x y z
N MET A 1 -27.09 -22.11 11.81
CA MET A 1 -26.19 -20.99 12.15
C MET A 1 -27.05 -19.75 12.28
N ASP A 2 -26.99 -19.06 13.41
CA ASP A 2 -27.72 -17.82 13.59
C ASP A 2 -27.06 -16.76 12.71
N LYS A 3 -27.83 -16.16 11.80
CA LYS A 3 -27.37 -15.13 10.88
C LYS A 3 -27.46 -13.77 11.58
N ILE A 4 -26.48 -12.91 11.38
CA ILE A 4 -26.50 -11.54 11.89
C ILE A 4 -27.66 -10.75 11.25
N SER A 5 -27.94 -11.02 9.98
CA SER A 5 -29.06 -10.43 9.24
C SER A 5 -30.44 -10.79 9.78
N ASP A 6 -30.57 -11.80 10.64
CA ASP A 6 -31.83 -12.11 11.31
C ASP A 6 -32.34 -10.93 12.16
N ASP A 7 -31.43 -10.07 12.61
CA ASP A 7 -31.75 -8.82 13.33
C ASP A 7 -32.60 -7.83 12.50
N VAL A 8 -32.59 -7.91 11.18
CA VAL A 8 -33.35 -7.05 10.27
C VAL A 8 -34.36 -7.80 9.41
N THR A 9 -34.24 -9.13 9.33
CA THR A 9 -35.09 -9.94 8.43
C THR A 9 -36.16 -10.75 9.14
N LYS A 10 -35.98 -11.14 10.43
CA LYS A 10 -36.87 -12.08 11.11
C LYS A 10 -37.77 -11.43 12.17
N GLY A 11 -39.02 -11.97 12.26
CA GLY A 11 -40.00 -11.59 13.27
C GLY A 11 -40.85 -10.36 12.89
N ALA A 12 -42.03 -10.23 13.52
CA ALA A 12 -42.97 -9.15 13.23
C ALA A 12 -42.39 -7.76 13.55
N GLY A 13 -41.59 -7.64 14.60
CA GLY A 13 -40.94 -6.38 14.97
C GLY A 13 -39.96 -5.83 13.93
N LYS A 14 -39.56 -6.62 12.93
CA LYS A 14 -38.65 -6.21 11.84
C LYS A 14 -39.39 -5.89 10.52
N SER A 15 -40.71 -5.75 10.56
CA SER A 15 -41.53 -5.43 9.35
C SER A 15 -41.10 -4.13 8.70
N ALA A 16 -40.72 -3.10 9.47
CA ALA A 16 -40.24 -1.83 8.94
C ALA A 16 -38.92 -2.00 8.16
N ALA A 17 -37.95 -2.73 8.71
CA ALA A 17 -36.68 -3.03 8.03
C ALA A 17 -36.93 -3.81 6.72
N ARG A 18 -37.77 -4.85 6.76
CA ARG A 18 -38.13 -5.61 5.55
C ARG A 18 -38.86 -4.76 4.52
N ALA A 19 -39.70 -3.79 4.93
CA ALA A 19 -40.32 -2.88 4.00
C ALA A 19 -39.31 -2.04 3.21
N MET A 20 -38.25 -1.54 3.90
CA MET A 20 -37.15 -0.83 3.25
C MET A 20 -36.35 -1.75 2.33
N LEU A 21 -36.04 -2.97 2.79
CA LEU A 21 -35.31 -3.97 1.98
C LEU A 21 -36.09 -4.39 0.73
N ARG A 22 -37.44 -4.43 0.78
CA ARG A 22 -38.27 -4.64 -0.39
C ARG A 22 -38.17 -3.49 -1.40
N ALA A 23 -38.07 -2.26 -0.91
CA ALA A 23 -37.96 -1.09 -1.79
C ALA A 23 -36.63 -1.11 -2.58
N VAL A 24 -35.57 -1.75 -2.06
CA VAL A 24 -34.30 -1.96 -2.79
C VAL A 24 -34.26 -3.29 -3.56
N GLY A 25 -35.41 -4.01 -3.65
CA GLY A 25 -35.59 -5.14 -4.56
C GLY A 25 -35.56 -6.54 -3.94
N LEU A 26 -35.34 -6.70 -2.63
CA LEU A 26 -35.39 -8.01 -1.97
C LEU A 26 -36.82 -8.54 -1.89
N LYS A 27 -36.96 -9.87 -2.01
CA LYS A 27 -38.22 -10.61 -2.00
C LYS A 27 -38.33 -11.49 -0.77
N ASP A 28 -39.50 -12.13 -0.58
CA ASP A 28 -39.78 -12.98 0.59
C ASP A 28 -38.71 -14.06 0.81
N ASP A 29 -38.30 -14.73 -0.25
CA ASP A 29 -37.31 -15.79 -0.18
C ASP A 29 -35.93 -15.26 0.24
N ASP A 30 -35.61 -14.01 -0.12
CA ASP A 30 -34.30 -13.41 0.18
C ASP A 30 -34.11 -13.17 1.68
N PHE A 31 -35.17 -12.96 2.45
CA PHE A 31 -35.10 -12.77 3.90
C PHE A 31 -34.66 -14.03 4.66
N ASN A 32 -34.67 -15.19 4.00
CA ASN A 32 -34.18 -16.43 4.56
C ASN A 32 -32.72 -16.72 4.22
N LYS A 33 -32.11 -15.93 3.32
CA LYS A 33 -30.74 -16.07 2.85
C LYS A 33 -29.76 -15.28 3.71
N PHE A 34 -28.46 -15.54 3.56
CA PHE A 34 -27.44 -14.63 4.03
C PHE A 34 -27.56 -13.30 3.31
N GLN A 35 -27.48 -12.20 4.05
CA GLN A 35 -27.42 -10.86 3.47
C GLN A 35 -25.96 -10.44 3.30
N VAL A 36 -25.55 -10.12 2.08
CA VAL A 36 -24.16 -9.86 1.73
C VAL A 36 -23.99 -8.43 1.23
N GLY A 37 -23.00 -7.72 1.78
CA GLY A 37 -22.55 -6.45 1.25
C GLY A 37 -21.52 -6.67 0.12
N VAL A 38 -21.74 -6.10 -1.05
CA VAL A 38 -20.69 -5.95 -2.08
C VAL A 38 -20.26 -4.49 -2.04
N VAL A 39 -19.06 -4.23 -1.56
CA VAL A 39 -18.55 -2.87 -1.39
C VAL A 39 -17.39 -2.59 -2.32
N SER A 40 -17.44 -1.45 -3.00
CA SER A 40 -16.34 -0.99 -3.83
C SER A 40 -15.95 0.45 -3.51
N ALA A 41 -14.67 0.78 -3.72
CA ALA A 41 -14.17 2.15 -3.78
C ALA A 41 -14.37 2.78 -5.17
N GLY A 42 -15.33 2.26 -5.95
CA GLY A 42 -15.61 2.66 -7.33
C GLY A 42 -16.05 4.11 -7.45
N ASN A 43 -15.42 4.85 -8.35
CA ASN A 43 -15.76 6.24 -8.69
C ASN A 43 -15.09 6.67 -10.00
N GLU A 44 -15.44 7.86 -10.50
CA GLU A 44 -14.93 8.46 -11.73
C GLU A 44 -13.78 9.46 -11.51
N VAL A 45 -13.36 9.69 -10.26
CA VAL A 45 -12.33 10.69 -9.94
C VAL A 45 -10.91 10.14 -10.01
N THR A 46 -10.74 8.85 -10.26
CA THR A 46 -9.43 8.20 -10.45
C THR A 46 -9.55 6.99 -11.37
N PRO A 47 -8.62 6.81 -12.32
CA PRO A 47 -8.64 5.65 -13.22
C PRO A 47 -8.53 4.31 -12.47
N CYS A 48 -7.88 4.30 -11.30
CA CYS A 48 -7.68 3.10 -10.48
C CYS A 48 -8.98 2.42 -10.04
N ASN A 49 -10.08 3.17 -9.90
CA ASN A 49 -11.34 2.67 -9.35
C ASN A 49 -12.52 2.71 -10.34
N LEU A 50 -12.27 3.05 -11.61
CA LEU A 50 -13.31 3.10 -12.65
C LEU A 50 -13.99 1.76 -12.88
N THR A 51 -13.29 0.65 -12.72
CA THR A 51 -13.84 -0.71 -12.86
C THR A 51 -14.71 -1.14 -11.67
N GLY A 52 -14.61 -0.45 -10.53
CA GLY A 52 -15.27 -0.84 -9.28
C GLY A 52 -16.78 -1.06 -9.39
N PRO A 53 -17.59 -0.14 -9.99
CA PRO A 53 -19.02 -0.33 -10.15
C PRO A 53 -19.36 -1.56 -11.00
N GLU A 54 -18.68 -1.76 -12.13
CA GLU A 54 -18.86 -2.92 -13.01
C GLU A 54 -18.52 -4.22 -12.28
N LEU A 55 -17.35 -4.31 -11.64
CA LEU A 55 -16.94 -5.48 -10.88
C LEU A 55 -17.88 -5.81 -9.73
N SER A 56 -18.51 -4.79 -9.11
CA SER A 56 -19.52 -4.98 -8.07
C SER A 56 -20.74 -5.73 -8.60
N GLU A 57 -21.20 -5.42 -9.81
CA GLU A 57 -22.30 -6.13 -10.45
C GLU A 57 -21.94 -7.60 -10.78
N TYR A 58 -20.70 -7.86 -11.23
CA TYR A 58 -20.23 -9.22 -11.47
C TYR A 58 -20.07 -10.01 -10.16
N ALA A 59 -19.52 -9.41 -9.12
CA ALA A 59 -19.43 -10.04 -7.79
C ALA A 59 -20.80 -10.34 -7.22
N LYS A 60 -21.76 -9.41 -7.33
CA LYS A 60 -23.16 -9.61 -6.94
C LYS A 60 -23.80 -10.79 -7.68
N LYS A 61 -23.55 -10.95 -8.98
CA LYS A 61 -24.01 -12.13 -9.75
C LYS A 61 -23.47 -13.43 -9.16
N GLY A 62 -22.19 -13.45 -8.75
CA GLY A 62 -21.57 -14.60 -8.11
C GLY A 62 -22.15 -14.93 -6.74
N VAL A 63 -22.47 -13.91 -5.93
CA VAL A 63 -23.06 -14.07 -4.60
C VAL A 63 -24.50 -14.57 -4.68
N ASN A 64 -25.32 -13.94 -5.55
CA ASN A 64 -26.76 -14.20 -5.62
C ASN A 64 -27.06 -15.65 -6.00
N GLY A 65 -27.85 -16.31 -5.16
CA GLY A 65 -28.18 -17.71 -5.36
C GLY A 65 -29.24 -18.22 -4.36
N PRO A 66 -29.30 -19.52 -4.16
CA PRO A 66 -30.26 -20.12 -3.21
C PRO A 66 -29.97 -19.73 -1.76
N ASP A 67 -28.73 -19.48 -1.41
CA ASP A 67 -28.28 -19.31 -0.02
C ASP A 67 -27.99 -17.86 0.38
N SER A 68 -27.74 -16.96 -0.60
CA SER A 68 -27.34 -15.58 -0.35
C SER A 68 -28.02 -14.57 -1.27
N ALA A 69 -28.21 -13.35 -0.76
CA ALA A 69 -28.70 -12.18 -1.47
C ALA A 69 -27.76 -10.99 -1.22
N ALA A 70 -27.27 -10.36 -2.28
CA ALA A 70 -26.29 -9.29 -2.21
C ALA A 70 -26.89 -7.92 -2.52
N LEU A 71 -26.45 -6.92 -1.74
CA LEU A 71 -26.68 -5.50 -1.99
C LEU A 71 -25.34 -4.80 -2.20
N ILE A 72 -25.28 -3.90 -3.17
CA ILE A 72 -24.09 -3.10 -3.47
C ILE A 72 -24.14 -1.79 -2.69
N PHE A 73 -23.00 -1.42 -2.11
CA PHE A 73 -22.76 -0.08 -1.58
C PHE A 73 -21.35 0.38 -1.91
N SER A 74 -21.06 1.66 -1.72
CA SER A 74 -19.76 2.24 -2.09
C SER A 74 -19.12 2.95 -0.91
N THR A 75 -17.79 3.00 -0.91
CA THR A 75 -16.98 3.88 -0.09
C THR A 75 -16.21 4.86 -0.97
N ILE A 76 -15.42 5.74 -0.35
CA ILE A 76 -14.61 6.74 -1.05
C ILE A 76 -13.33 6.13 -1.63
N ALA A 77 -12.70 6.87 -2.54
CA ALA A 77 -11.28 6.73 -2.86
C ALA A 77 -10.65 8.11 -3.10
N VAL A 78 -9.36 8.20 -2.84
CA VAL A 78 -8.52 9.36 -3.19
C VAL A 78 -7.44 8.87 -4.14
N SER A 79 -7.17 9.63 -5.20
CA SER A 79 -6.12 9.31 -6.16
C SER A 79 -4.78 9.85 -5.67
N ASP A 80 -3.84 8.95 -5.37
CA ASP A 80 -2.48 9.35 -5.02
C ASP A 80 -1.78 10.05 -6.20
N GLY A 81 -1.98 9.56 -7.43
CA GLY A 81 -1.38 10.18 -8.62
C GLY A 81 -1.84 11.61 -8.87
N ILE A 82 -3.13 11.90 -8.70
CA ILE A 82 -3.68 13.25 -8.90
C ILE A 82 -3.30 14.18 -7.74
N SER A 83 -3.26 13.66 -6.51
CA SER A 83 -2.95 14.46 -5.32
C SER A 83 -1.44 14.65 -5.07
N MET A 84 -0.59 13.98 -5.83
CA MET A 84 0.86 14.09 -5.69
C MET A 84 1.37 15.51 -5.92
N GLY A 85 2.29 15.97 -5.06
CA GLY A 85 2.95 17.25 -5.21
C GLY A 85 2.17 18.47 -4.71
N HIS A 86 0.96 18.32 -4.19
CA HIS A 86 0.20 19.43 -3.60
C HIS A 86 -0.48 19.06 -2.27
N GLU A 87 -1.15 20.01 -1.65
CA GLU A 87 -1.73 19.84 -0.30
C GLU A 87 -2.76 18.70 -0.20
N GLY A 88 -3.43 18.37 -1.31
CA GLY A 88 -4.38 17.25 -1.37
C GLY A 88 -3.79 15.89 -1.01
N MET A 89 -2.46 15.71 -1.14
CA MET A 89 -1.79 14.46 -0.82
C MET A 89 -1.93 14.06 0.65
N ARG A 90 -2.18 15.02 1.55
CA ARG A 90 -2.46 14.75 2.97
C ARG A 90 -3.75 13.96 3.19
N ALA A 91 -4.72 14.08 2.27
CA ALA A 91 -5.95 13.29 2.34
C ALA A 91 -5.76 11.81 1.99
N SER A 92 -4.68 11.47 1.29
CA SER A 92 -4.44 10.12 0.78
C SER A 92 -4.42 9.08 1.90
N LEU A 93 -3.48 9.13 2.86
CA LEU A 93 -3.42 8.13 3.94
C LEU A 93 -4.65 8.20 4.85
N VAL A 94 -5.17 9.38 5.10
CA VAL A 94 -6.39 9.57 5.92
C VAL A 94 -7.59 8.84 5.30
N SER A 95 -7.67 8.77 3.97
CA SER A 95 -8.74 8.03 3.29
C SER A 95 -8.74 6.54 3.62
N ARG A 96 -7.61 5.93 3.95
CA ARG A 96 -7.50 4.54 4.38
C ARG A 96 -8.37 4.26 5.62
N GLU A 97 -8.27 5.13 6.62
CA GLU A 97 -9.07 5.04 7.85
C GLU A 97 -10.56 5.27 7.55
N VAL A 98 -10.87 6.34 6.80
CA VAL A 98 -12.27 6.66 6.43
C VAL A 98 -12.92 5.53 5.62
N ILE A 99 -12.16 4.86 4.76
CA ILE A 99 -12.64 3.69 4.02
C ILE A 99 -13.00 2.56 4.99
N ALA A 100 -12.08 2.20 5.89
CA ALA A 100 -12.33 1.17 6.89
C ALA A 100 -13.54 1.50 7.77
N ASP A 101 -13.62 2.72 8.28
CA ASP A 101 -14.72 3.21 9.12
C ASP A 101 -16.06 3.19 8.38
N SER A 102 -16.10 3.66 7.13
CA SER A 102 -17.34 3.72 6.36
C SER A 102 -17.89 2.34 6.00
N VAL A 103 -17.01 1.39 5.68
CA VAL A 103 -17.39 -0.01 5.42
C VAL A 103 -17.91 -0.65 6.71
N GLU A 104 -17.22 -0.46 7.83
CA GLU A 104 -17.66 -0.96 9.13
C GLU A 104 -19.03 -0.44 9.51
N LEU A 105 -19.28 0.87 9.37
CA LEU A 105 -20.56 1.49 9.69
C LEU A 105 -21.72 0.85 8.91
N VAL A 106 -21.57 0.68 7.60
CA VAL A 106 -22.62 0.08 6.77
C VAL A 106 -22.81 -1.39 7.12
N MET A 107 -21.73 -2.17 7.21
CA MET A 107 -21.79 -3.59 7.57
C MET A 107 -22.43 -3.81 8.94
N HIS A 108 -22.20 -2.90 9.88
CA HIS A 108 -22.79 -2.96 11.22
C HIS A 108 -24.26 -2.54 11.23
N ALA A 109 -24.59 -1.41 10.60
CA ALA A 109 -25.94 -0.86 10.61
C ALA A 109 -26.94 -1.73 9.84
N GLU A 110 -26.56 -2.20 8.65
CA GLU A 110 -27.42 -2.99 7.77
C GLU A 110 -27.36 -4.50 8.10
N ARG A 111 -26.52 -4.89 9.09
CA ARG A 111 -26.42 -6.26 9.62
C ARG A 111 -26.05 -7.30 8.58
N PHE A 112 -25.17 -6.97 7.62
CA PHE A 112 -24.70 -7.93 6.63
C PHE A 112 -23.92 -9.09 7.27
N ASP A 113 -24.13 -10.31 6.77
CA ASP A 113 -23.48 -11.54 7.27
C ASP A 113 -22.05 -11.72 6.75
N GLY A 114 -21.73 -11.13 5.60
CA GLY A 114 -20.41 -11.16 4.97
C GLY A 114 -20.29 -10.15 3.87
N MET A 115 -19.10 -10.05 3.26
CA MET A 115 -18.83 -9.05 2.23
C MET A 115 -17.84 -9.47 1.15
N VAL A 116 -18.03 -8.93 -0.06
CA VAL A 116 -17.00 -8.84 -1.10
C VAL A 116 -16.49 -7.41 -1.09
N THR A 117 -15.18 -7.20 -0.96
CA THR A 117 -14.54 -5.89 -0.99
C THR A 117 -13.76 -5.73 -2.29
N ILE A 118 -13.94 -4.59 -2.99
CA ILE A 118 -13.32 -4.30 -4.30
C ILE A 118 -12.61 -2.96 -4.23
N ALA A 119 -11.31 -2.95 -4.54
CA ALA A 119 -10.49 -1.75 -4.45
C ALA A 119 -9.40 -1.68 -5.53
N GLY A 120 -9.01 -0.48 -5.94
CA GLY A 120 -8.03 -0.26 -7.00
C GLY A 120 -6.87 0.66 -6.64
N CYS A 121 -7.04 1.65 -5.76
CA CYS A 121 -6.01 2.66 -5.47
C CYS A 121 -5.23 2.36 -4.19
N ASP A 122 -4.06 2.99 -4.04
CA ASP A 122 -3.04 2.76 -3.00
C ASP A 122 -3.59 2.62 -1.58
N LYS A 123 -4.57 3.42 -1.20
CA LYS A 123 -5.12 3.45 0.17
C LYS A 123 -6.44 2.71 0.30
N SER A 124 -7.16 2.51 -0.82
CA SER A 124 -8.41 1.74 -0.79
C SER A 124 -8.16 0.24 -0.58
N LEU A 125 -7.05 -0.32 -1.13
CA LEU A 125 -6.72 -1.72 -0.89
C LEU A 125 -6.46 -2.02 0.61
N PRO A 126 -5.52 -1.35 1.28
CA PRO A 126 -5.32 -1.59 2.71
C PRO A 126 -6.55 -1.21 3.55
N GLY A 127 -7.29 -0.15 3.20
CA GLY A 127 -8.52 0.23 3.91
C GLY A 127 -9.58 -0.86 3.88
N MET A 128 -9.76 -1.55 2.75
CA MET A 128 -10.68 -2.68 2.63
C MET A 128 -10.22 -3.91 3.41
N LEU A 129 -8.91 -4.19 3.42
CA LEU A 129 -8.34 -5.29 4.23
C LEU A 129 -8.45 -4.99 5.74
N MET A 130 -8.23 -3.73 6.16
CA MET A 130 -8.47 -3.27 7.52
C MET A 130 -9.93 -3.47 7.92
N ALA A 131 -10.89 -3.04 7.08
CA ALA A 131 -12.31 -3.25 7.31
C ALA A 131 -12.65 -4.74 7.45
N ALA A 132 -12.09 -5.59 6.59
CA ALA A 132 -12.30 -7.04 6.68
C ALA A 132 -11.81 -7.62 8.01
N GLY A 133 -10.61 -7.24 8.45
CA GLY A 133 -10.04 -7.65 9.74
C GLY A 133 -10.87 -7.21 10.94
N ARG A 134 -11.18 -5.92 11.00
CA ARG A 134 -11.93 -5.27 12.09
C ARG A 134 -13.34 -5.85 12.25
N ILE A 135 -14.07 -6.00 11.14
CA ILE A 135 -15.45 -6.51 11.12
C ILE A 135 -15.50 -8.01 11.44
N ASN A 136 -14.50 -8.73 11.00
CA ASN A 136 -14.30 -10.17 11.21
C ASN A 136 -15.54 -11.03 10.89
N ARG A 137 -16.18 -10.75 9.76
CA ARG A 137 -17.23 -11.57 9.14
C ARG A 137 -16.68 -12.19 7.86
N PRO A 138 -17.23 -13.34 7.38
CA PRO A 138 -16.76 -13.92 6.11
C PRO A 138 -16.61 -12.86 5.03
N ALA A 139 -15.39 -12.77 4.49
CA ALA A 139 -15.02 -11.72 3.55
C ALA A 139 -14.03 -12.24 2.50
N ILE A 140 -14.11 -11.67 1.30
CA ILE A 140 -13.16 -11.90 0.22
C ILE A 140 -12.79 -10.56 -0.41
N PHE A 141 -11.50 -10.40 -0.72
CA PHE A 141 -10.97 -9.20 -1.34
C PHE A 141 -10.71 -9.42 -2.84
N LEU A 142 -11.11 -8.46 -3.66
CA LEU A 142 -10.85 -8.43 -5.10
C LEU A 142 -10.14 -7.13 -5.47
N TYR A 143 -9.01 -7.26 -6.16
CA TYR A 143 -8.30 -6.14 -6.74
C TYR A 143 -8.97 -5.64 -8.03
N GLY A 144 -9.05 -4.33 -8.22
CA GLY A 144 -9.66 -3.68 -9.40
C GLY A 144 -8.80 -3.73 -10.67
N GLY A 145 -7.61 -4.33 -10.61
CA GLY A 145 -6.70 -4.53 -11.73
C GLY A 145 -5.69 -3.40 -11.94
N SER A 146 -4.54 -3.73 -12.52
CA SER A 146 -3.53 -2.76 -12.95
C SER A 146 -3.86 -2.19 -14.33
N SER A 147 -3.38 -0.97 -14.62
CA SER A 147 -3.37 -0.47 -16.00
C SER A 147 -2.30 -1.21 -16.82
N LEU A 148 -2.47 -1.17 -18.14
CA LEU A 148 -1.38 -1.47 -19.05
C LEU A 148 -0.34 -0.34 -19.01
N PRO A 149 0.95 -0.60 -19.32
CA PRO A 149 1.92 0.47 -19.56
C PRO A 149 1.53 1.25 -20.81
N GLY A 150 1.86 2.55 -20.82
CA GLY A 150 1.84 3.33 -22.04
C GLY A 150 3.04 3.03 -22.91
N VAL A 151 3.02 3.50 -24.15
CA VAL A 151 4.15 3.33 -25.09
C VAL A 151 4.57 4.69 -25.66
N TYR A 152 5.83 5.05 -25.46
CA TYR A 152 6.42 6.25 -26.05
C TYR A 152 7.80 5.92 -26.65
N ASN A 153 8.03 6.30 -27.91
CA ASN A 153 9.26 5.99 -28.67
C ASN A 153 9.66 4.51 -28.63
N GLY A 154 8.67 3.60 -28.69
CA GLY A 154 8.88 2.14 -28.67
C GLY A 154 9.31 1.56 -27.31
N LYS A 155 9.15 2.33 -26.23
CA LYS A 155 9.43 1.90 -24.85
C LYS A 155 8.16 1.97 -24.02
N ASP A 156 8.01 1.00 -23.12
CA ASP A 156 6.96 1.02 -22.13
C ASP A 156 7.23 2.12 -21.09
N ILE A 157 6.22 2.94 -20.85
CA ILE A 157 6.25 4.05 -19.89
C ILE A 157 5.07 3.97 -18.92
N SER A 158 5.17 4.72 -17.83
CA SER A 158 4.15 4.81 -16.79
C SER A 158 4.07 6.23 -16.23
N ILE A 159 3.21 6.47 -15.25
CA ILE A 159 3.10 7.76 -14.56
C ILE A 159 4.44 8.25 -13.98
N VAL A 160 5.35 7.36 -13.62
CA VAL A 160 6.69 7.73 -13.10
C VAL A 160 7.50 8.45 -14.15
N ASP A 161 7.39 8.01 -15.42
CA ASP A 161 8.09 8.64 -16.55
C ASP A 161 7.60 10.07 -16.78
N VAL A 162 6.33 10.40 -16.45
CA VAL A 162 5.81 11.78 -16.48
C VAL A 162 6.48 12.61 -15.38
N PHE A 163 6.58 12.10 -14.15
CA PHE A 163 7.26 12.83 -13.06
C PHE A 163 8.76 13.05 -13.35
N GLU A 164 9.43 12.07 -13.93
CA GLU A 164 10.82 12.23 -14.38
C GLU A 164 10.92 13.25 -15.54
N GLY A 165 9.96 13.22 -16.46
CA GLY A 165 9.82 14.18 -17.55
C GLY A 165 9.65 15.63 -17.07
N ILE A 166 8.85 15.86 -16.02
CA ILE A 166 8.72 17.18 -15.39
C ILE A 166 10.10 17.67 -14.90
N GLY A 167 10.84 16.82 -14.19
CA GLY A 167 12.19 17.18 -13.72
C GLY A 167 13.17 17.48 -14.88
N ALA A 168 13.09 16.74 -15.97
CA ALA A 168 13.91 16.96 -17.16
C ALA A 168 13.52 18.25 -17.90
N PHE A 169 12.24 18.57 -17.99
CA PHE A 169 11.73 19.82 -18.57
C PHE A 169 12.19 21.05 -17.77
N GLU A 170 12.07 21.03 -16.45
CA GLU A 170 12.54 22.12 -15.57
C GLU A 170 14.05 22.40 -15.68
N LYS A 171 14.83 21.40 -16.10
CA LYS A 171 16.27 21.55 -16.39
C LYS A 171 16.56 21.87 -17.86
N GLY A 172 15.55 22.02 -18.70
CA GLY A 172 15.71 22.29 -20.13
C GLY A 172 16.31 21.14 -20.94
N ILE A 173 16.21 19.90 -20.44
CA ILE A 173 16.71 18.69 -21.11
C ILE A 173 15.75 18.23 -22.20
N ILE A 174 14.45 18.34 -21.95
CA ILE A 174 13.39 18.03 -22.93
C ILE A 174 12.53 19.27 -23.18
N SER A 175 11.84 19.31 -24.33
CA SER A 175 10.90 20.37 -24.68
C SER A 175 9.52 20.15 -24.01
N GLU A 176 8.71 21.23 -23.98
CA GLU A 176 7.31 21.16 -23.55
C GLU A 176 6.48 20.19 -24.41
N GLU A 177 6.75 20.14 -25.72
CA GLU A 177 6.12 19.22 -26.66
C GLU A 177 6.46 17.76 -26.33
N GLU A 178 7.70 17.47 -25.97
CA GLU A 178 8.11 16.12 -25.57
C GLU A 178 7.47 15.70 -24.24
N LEU A 179 7.43 16.60 -23.25
CA LEU A 179 6.72 16.35 -21.99
C LEU A 179 5.23 16.06 -22.23
N TYR A 180 4.57 16.87 -23.08
CA TYR A 180 3.17 16.64 -23.45
C TYR A 180 2.94 15.28 -24.13
N ASN A 181 3.85 14.85 -25.00
CA ASN A 181 3.74 13.54 -25.63
C ASN A 181 3.90 12.39 -24.63
N ILE A 182 4.79 12.52 -23.64
CA ILE A 182 4.94 11.55 -22.55
C ILE A 182 3.66 11.52 -21.71
N GLU A 183 3.11 12.68 -21.35
CA GLU A 183 1.85 12.81 -20.59
C GLU A 183 0.70 12.08 -21.28
N CYS A 184 0.51 12.31 -22.59
CA CYS A 184 -0.57 11.69 -23.36
C CYS A 184 -0.45 10.16 -23.48
N ALA A 185 0.77 9.63 -23.41
CA ALA A 185 1.03 8.21 -23.62
C ALA A 185 1.09 7.40 -22.32
N ALA A 186 1.39 8.01 -21.17
CA ALA A 186 1.78 7.31 -19.95
C ALA A 186 0.67 6.50 -19.26
N CYS A 187 -0.59 6.92 -19.40
CA CYS A 187 -1.75 6.28 -18.74
C CYS A 187 -2.82 5.96 -19.80
N PRO A 188 -2.69 4.85 -20.55
CA PRO A 188 -3.52 4.60 -21.72
C PRO A 188 -4.96 4.14 -21.40
N GLY A 189 -5.28 3.78 -20.16
CA GLY A 189 -6.59 3.22 -19.81
C GLY A 189 -6.87 3.14 -18.32
N VAL A 190 -7.85 2.32 -17.98
CA VAL A 190 -8.31 2.10 -16.59
C VAL A 190 -7.33 1.23 -15.80
N GLY A 191 -7.43 1.29 -14.49
CA GLY A 191 -6.66 0.46 -13.56
C GLY A 191 -5.68 1.26 -12.71
N SER A 192 -5.07 0.58 -11.75
CA SER A 192 -4.00 1.13 -10.93
C SER A 192 -2.70 1.22 -11.73
N CYS A 193 -1.70 1.92 -11.18
CA CYS A 193 -0.40 2.09 -11.86
C CYS A 193 0.17 0.75 -12.37
N ALA A 194 0.84 0.76 -13.54
CA ALA A 194 1.32 -0.45 -14.21
C ALA A 194 2.49 -1.15 -13.49
N GLY A 195 3.32 -0.43 -12.72
CA GLY A 195 4.50 -0.99 -12.03
C GLY A 195 4.18 -1.55 -10.63
N MET A 196 5.18 -2.19 -9.99
CA MET A 196 5.11 -2.71 -8.62
C MET A 196 5.19 -1.55 -7.59
N PHE A 197 4.25 -0.61 -7.70
CA PHE A 197 4.04 0.50 -6.78
C PHE A 197 3.10 0.07 -5.65
N THR A 198 2.58 1.00 -4.86
CA THR A 198 1.85 0.65 -3.65
C THR A 198 0.57 -0.15 -3.93
N ALA A 199 -0.23 0.22 -4.94
CA ALA A 199 -1.47 -0.50 -5.26
C ALA A 199 -1.20 -1.97 -5.63
N ASN A 200 -0.27 -2.23 -6.56
CA ASN A 200 0.08 -3.60 -6.97
C ASN A 200 0.79 -4.40 -5.86
N THR A 201 1.60 -3.73 -5.02
CA THR A 201 2.16 -4.35 -3.82
C THR A 201 1.05 -4.81 -2.87
N MET A 202 0.04 -3.96 -2.60
CA MET A 202 -1.06 -4.31 -1.71
C MET A 202 -2.04 -5.32 -2.32
N ALA A 203 -2.17 -5.36 -3.65
CA ALA A 203 -2.89 -6.43 -4.34
C ALA A 203 -2.18 -7.78 -4.15
N SER A 204 -0.85 -7.80 -4.34
CA SER A 204 -0.03 -8.99 -4.10
C SER A 204 -0.07 -9.43 -2.62
N VAL A 205 -0.10 -8.48 -1.68
CA VAL A 205 -0.33 -8.74 -0.25
C VAL A 205 -1.69 -9.39 -0.02
N GLY A 206 -2.78 -8.87 -0.63
CA GLY A 206 -4.13 -9.43 -0.48
C GLY A 206 -4.21 -10.89 -0.91
N GLU A 207 -3.46 -11.25 -1.95
CA GLU A 207 -3.37 -12.64 -2.41
C GLU A 207 -2.44 -13.48 -1.52
N ALA A 208 -1.25 -12.99 -1.20
CA ALA A 208 -0.27 -13.72 -0.39
C ALA A 208 -0.73 -13.97 1.05
N ILE A 209 -1.52 -13.06 1.64
CA ILE A 209 -2.13 -13.24 2.96
C ILE A 209 -3.34 -14.20 2.93
N GLY A 210 -3.81 -14.58 1.74
CA GLY A 210 -4.90 -15.51 1.56
C GLY A 210 -6.30 -14.90 1.44
N MET A 211 -6.45 -13.57 1.36
CA MET A 211 -7.76 -12.87 1.29
C MET A 211 -8.33 -12.73 -0.12
N SER A 212 -7.54 -13.02 -1.17
CA SER A 212 -7.97 -13.03 -2.58
C SER A 212 -7.87 -14.42 -3.18
N LEU A 213 -8.61 -14.67 -4.26
CA LEU A 213 -8.43 -15.88 -5.05
C LEU A 213 -7.02 -15.88 -5.71
N PRO A 214 -6.34 -17.03 -5.75
CA PRO A 214 -5.03 -17.14 -6.39
C PRO A 214 -5.05 -16.69 -7.86
N GLY A 215 -4.04 -15.89 -8.25
CA GLY A 215 -3.84 -15.39 -9.60
C GLY A 215 -4.66 -14.15 -9.97
N THR A 216 -5.39 -13.55 -9.01
CA THR A 216 -6.22 -12.37 -9.29
C THR A 216 -5.49 -11.04 -9.11
N ALA A 217 -4.39 -11.00 -8.33
CA ALA A 217 -3.67 -9.78 -8.00
C ALA A 217 -2.93 -9.11 -9.17
N ALA A 218 -2.63 -9.86 -10.23
CA ALA A 218 -1.88 -9.34 -11.37
C ALA A 218 -2.72 -9.12 -12.64
N ILE A 219 -4.01 -9.46 -12.63
CA ILE A 219 -4.90 -9.32 -13.80
C ILE A 219 -5.05 -7.84 -14.15
N PRO A 220 -4.78 -7.44 -15.41
CA PRO A 220 -5.04 -6.07 -15.87
C PRO A 220 -6.52 -5.69 -15.76
N ALA A 221 -6.80 -4.42 -15.48
CA ALA A 221 -8.15 -3.91 -15.30
C ALA A 221 -9.05 -4.08 -16.55
N GLU A 222 -8.45 -4.04 -17.74
CA GLU A 222 -9.13 -4.21 -19.02
C GLU A 222 -9.39 -5.68 -19.39
N ASP A 223 -8.70 -6.65 -18.76
CA ASP A 223 -8.84 -8.06 -19.06
C ASP A 223 -10.20 -8.60 -18.60
N LEU A 224 -10.91 -9.29 -19.47
CA LEU A 224 -12.21 -9.92 -19.17
C LEU A 224 -12.11 -10.96 -18.05
N LYS A 225 -10.95 -11.58 -17.85
CA LYS A 225 -10.70 -12.50 -16.72
C LYS A 225 -10.94 -11.86 -15.37
N LEU A 226 -10.79 -10.53 -15.26
CA LEU A 226 -11.09 -9.83 -14.02
C LEU A 226 -12.58 -9.85 -13.67
N ARG A 227 -13.46 -9.82 -14.70
CA ARG A 227 -14.92 -9.96 -14.54
C ARG A 227 -15.27 -11.38 -14.07
N ASP A 228 -14.62 -12.38 -14.64
CA ASP A 228 -14.78 -13.76 -14.20
C ASP A 228 -14.28 -13.94 -12.75
N ALA A 229 -13.14 -13.35 -12.39
CA ALA A 229 -12.62 -13.34 -11.02
C ALA A 229 -13.60 -12.69 -10.03
N ALA A 230 -14.32 -11.64 -10.45
CA ALA A 230 -15.35 -11.01 -9.61
C ALA A 230 -16.54 -11.98 -9.36
N VAL A 231 -17.00 -12.67 -10.39
CA VAL A 231 -18.06 -13.70 -10.24
C VAL A 231 -17.60 -14.82 -9.33
N GLU A 232 -16.39 -15.35 -9.54
CA GLU A 232 -15.85 -16.44 -8.71
C GLU A 232 -15.61 -16.00 -7.26
N SER A 233 -15.18 -14.76 -7.03
CA SER A 233 -15.08 -14.19 -5.67
C SER A 233 -16.44 -14.17 -4.98
N GLY A 234 -17.50 -13.78 -5.69
CA GLY A 234 -18.85 -13.82 -5.17
C GLY A 234 -19.33 -15.25 -4.83
N LYS A 235 -19.05 -16.22 -5.69
CA LYS A 235 -19.35 -17.64 -5.42
C LYS A 235 -18.58 -18.17 -4.22
N GLN A 236 -17.30 -17.81 -4.14
CA GLN A 236 -16.43 -18.27 -3.06
C GLN A 236 -16.86 -17.71 -1.70
N LEU A 237 -17.40 -16.48 -1.66
CA LEU A 237 -17.97 -15.95 -0.41
C LEU A 237 -19.11 -16.82 0.13
N ASN A 238 -19.93 -17.44 -0.73
CA ASN A 238 -20.97 -18.37 -0.27
C ASN A 238 -20.39 -19.59 0.45
N TYR A 239 -19.23 -20.08 -0.02
CA TYR A 239 -18.50 -21.13 0.66
C TYR A 239 -18.00 -20.68 2.04
N LEU A 240 -17.41 -19.47 2.12
CA LEU A 240 -16.93 -18.90 3.39
C LEU A 240 -18.07 -18.72 4.40
N LEU A 241 -19.23 -18.21 3.96
CA LEU A 241 -20.42 -18.06 4.80
C LEU A 241 -20.91 -19.37 5.36
N LYS A 242 -21.02 -20.43 4.52
CA LYS A 242 -21.48 -21.75 4.92
C LYS A 242 -20.55 -22.42 5.92
N ASN A 243 -19.25 -22.22 5.78
CA ASN A 243 -18.24 -22.83 6.62
C ASN A 243 -17.79 -21.91 7.78
N ASN A 244 -18.36 -20.71 7.88
CA ASN A 244 -18.03 -19.68 8.87
C ASN A 244 -16.53 -19.35 8.93
N ILE A 245 -15.86 -19.34 7.76
CA ILE A 245 -14.45 -18.95 7.64
C ILE A 245 -14.37 -17.43 7.63
N LYS A 246 -13.62 -16.86 8.55
CA LYS A 246 -13.52 -15.42 8.81
C LYS A 246 -12.11 -14.90 8.53
N PRO A 247 -11.94 -13.59 8.36
CA PRO A 247 -10.61 -12.98 8.24
C PRO A 247 -9.63 -13.37 9.35
N SER A 248 -10.07 -13.55 10.60
CA SER A 248 -9.23 -14.02 11.71
C SER A 248 -8.69 -15.44 11.54
N ASP A 249 -9.35 -16.29 10.74
CA ASP A 249 -8.88 -17.65 10.46
C ASP A 249 -7.81 -17.65 9.36
N ILE A 250 -7.74 -16.58 8.56
CA ILE A 250 -6.87 -16.41 7.39
C ILE A 250 -5.70 -15.50 7.70
N MET A 251 -5.97 -14.28 8.21
CA MET A 251 -4.98 -13.25 8.50
C MET A 251 -4.26 -13.53 9.83
N THR A 252 -3.59 -14.66 9.91
CA THR A 252 -2.78 -15.10 11.05
C THR A 252 -1.37 -14.49 11.01
N TYR A 253 -0.62 -14.57 12.10
CA TYR A 253 0.77 -14.12 12.14
C TYR A 253 1.63 -14.72 11.00
N ASN A 254 1.46 -16.02 10.71
CA ASN A 254 2.19 -16.69 9.64
C ASN A 254 1.75 -16.19 8.25
N ALA A 255 0.46 -15.90 8.06
CA ALA A 255 -0.04 -15.30 6.83
C ALA A 255 0.54 -13.89 6.59
N PHE A 256 0.67 -13.07 7.65
CA PHE A 256 1.40 -11.80 7.57
C PHE A 256 2.88 -12.01 7.23
N THR A 257 3.52 -13.04 7.78
CA THR A 257 4.91 -13.39 7.45
C THR A 257 5.05 -13.75 5.97
N ASN A 258 4.12 -14.55 5.41
CA ASN A 258 4.07 -14.88 3.99
C ASN A 258 3.88 -13.63 3.11
N ALA A 259 2.99 -12.72 3.52
CA ALA A 259 2.76 -11.48 2.81
C ALA A 259 4.01 -10.57 2.79
N ILE A 260 4.70 -10.40 3.94
CA ILE A 260 5.95 -9.65 4.02
C ILE A 260 7.01 -10.28 3.13
N THR A 261 7.18 -11.61 3.18
CA THR A 261 8.12 -12.36 2.34
C THR A 261 7.85 -12.10 0.85
N THR A 262 6.59 -12.15 0.44
CA THR A 262 6.20 -11.85 -0.95
C THR A 262 6.55 -10.42 -1.35
N VAL A 263 6.28 -9.43 -0.50
CA VAL A 263 6.66 -8.02 -0.75
C VAL A 263 8.17 -7.86 -0.91
N LEU A 264 8.95 -8.51 -0.06
CA LEU A 264 10.42 -8.44 -0.09
C LEU A 264 10.99 -9.08 -1.36
N ALA A 265 10.45 -10.22 -1.77
CA ALA A 265 10.85 -10.91 -2.99
C ALA A 265 10.46 -10.14 -4.27
N LEU A 266 9.34 -9.45 -4.26
CA LEU A 266 8.87 -8.61 -5.37
C LEU A 266 9.56 -7.24 -5.47
N GLY A 267 10.34 -6.83 -4.47
CA GLY A 267 10.86 -5.46 -4.38
C GLY A 267 9.74 -4.42 -4.27
N GLY A 268 8.68 -4.74 -3.53
CA GLY A 268 7.47 -3.93 -3.38
C GLY A 268 7.69 -2.56 -2.75
N SER A 269 6.60 -1.80 -2.61
CA SER A 269 6.61 -0.46 -2.03
C SER A 269 6.88 -0.47 -0.53
N SER A 270 7.70 0.47 -0.04
CA SER A 270 7.93 0.72 1.39
C SER A 270 6.64 1.06 2.16
N ASN A 271 5.62 1.57 1.48
CA ASN A 271 4.30 1.82 2.07
C ASN A 271 3.64 0.53 2.61
N SER A 272 4.02 -0.65 2.10
CA SER A 272 3.51 -1.92 2.60
C SER A 272 3.85 -2.17 4.06
N VAL A 273 4.98 -1.66 4.57
CA VAL A 273 5.33 -1.73 5.99
C VAL A 273 4.25 -1.08 6.83
N LEU A 274 3.89 0.17 6.49
CA LEU A 274 2.85 0.92 7.18
C LEU A 274 1.48 0.22 7.09
N HIS A 275 1.14 -0.29 5.91
CA HIS A 275 -0.17 -0.89 5.67
C HIS A 275 -0.33 -2.26 6.30
N LEU A 276 0.70 -3.11 6.28
CA LEU A 276 0.67 -4.42 6.93
C LEU A 276 0.59 -4.29 8.46
N LEU A 277 1.31 -3.32 9.05
CA LEU A 277 1.17 -3.01 10.48
C LEU A 277 -0.26 -2.58 10.82
N ALA A 278 -0.88 -1.74 10.00
CA ALA A 278 -2.26 -1.30 10.21
C ALA A 278 -3.27 -2.45 10.07
N ILE A 279 -3.13 -3.30 9.05
CA ILE A 279 -4.01 -4.47 8.86
C ILE A 279 -3.84 -5.46 10.02
N ALA A 280 -2.60 -5.69 10.47
CA ALA A 280 -2.33 -6.55 11.62
C ALA A 280 -2.98 -6.02 12.90
N HIS A 281 -2.90 -4.70 13.14
CA HIS A 281 -3.58 -4.03 14.25
C HIS A 281 -5.09 -4.31 14.21
N GLU A 282 -5.75 -4.14 13.06
CA GLU A 282 -7.19 -4.37 12.91
C GLU A 282 -7.61 -5.83 13.06
N THR A 283 -6.72 -6.75 12.82
CA THR A 283 -6.96 -8.19 13.01
C THR A 283 -6.58 -8.70 14.41
N GLY A 284 -6.02 -7.84 15.25
CA GLY A 284 -5.52 -8.20 16.58
C GLY A 284 -4.23 -9.05 16.54
N VAL A 285 -3.48 -9.01 15.44
CA VAL A 285 -2.21 -9.72 15.29
C VAL A 285 -1.06 -8.81 15.72
N GLU A 286 -0.28 -9.24 16.69
CA GLU A 286 0.92 -8.52 17.15
C GLU A 286 2.05 -8.63 16.12
N LEU A 287 2.15 -7.64 15.23
CA LEU A 287 3.17 -7.52 14.21
C LEU A 287 4.10 -6.34 14.54
N SER A 288 5.39 -6.61 14.66
CA SER A 288 6.42 -5.59 14.87
C SER A 288 7.07 -5.17 13.56
N ILE A 289 7.48 -3.89 13.47
CA ILE A 289 8.30 -3.39 12.36
C ILE A 289 9.64 -4.17 12.24
N ASP A 290 10.17 -4.69 13.35
CA ASP A 290 11.40 -5.49 13.37
C ASP A 290 11.27 -6.82 12.60
N LYS A 291 10.02 -7.33 12.42
CA LYS A 291 9.79 -8.54 11.63
C LYS A 291 10.16 -8.34 10.17
N PHE A 292 9.94 -7.14 9.64
CA PHE A 292 10.33 -6.79 8.26
C PHE A 292 11.83 -6.86 8.07
N ASP A 293 12.64 -6.34 9.02
CA ASP A 293 14.10 -6.44 8.94
C ASP A 293 14.59 -7.88 9.07
N GLN A 294 14.02 -8.63 10.03
CA GLN A 294 14.36 -10.04 10.22
C GLN A 294 14.14 -10.85 8.93
N LEU A 295 13.01 -10.64 8.25
CA LEU A 295 12.71 -11.34 7.01
C LEU A 295 13.58 -10.82 5.85
N SER A 296 13.80 -9.51 5.75
CA SER A 296 14.58 -8.90 4.68
C SER A 296 16.01 -9.45 4.58
N ARG A 297 16.62 -9.81 5.70
CA ARG A 297 17.97 -10.42 5.73
C ARG A 297 18.04 -11.83 5.16
N ASN A 298 16.89 -12.51 5.05
CA ASN A 298 16.83 -13.93 4.66
C ASN A 298 16.03 -14.17 3.37
N VAL A 299 15.23 -13.21 2.93
CA VAL A 299 14.39 -13.31 1.74
C VAL A 299 15.08 -12.56 0.60
N PRO A 300 15.48 -13.23 -0.47
CA PRO A 300 16.13 -12.58 -1.61
C PRO A 300 15.13 -11.73 -2.41
N HIS A 301 15.62 -10.64 -3.02
CA HIS A 301 14.88 -9.89 -4.03
C HIS A 301 14.95 -10.64 -5.37
N LEU A 302 13.81 -11.03 -5.91
CA LEU A 302 13.71 -11.91 -7.07
C LEU A 302 13.13 -11.25 -8.31
N ALA A 303 12.23 -10.26 -8.16
CA ALA A 303 11.45 -9.73 -9.27
C ALA A 303 12.09 -8.49 -9.93
N ASP A 304 12.32 -8.55 -11.25
CA ASP A 304 12.87 -7.43 -12.05
C ASP A 304 11.77 -6.43 -12.45
N MET A 305 11.04 -5.93 -11.46
CA MET A 305 9.85 -5.11 -11.63
C MET A 305 10.13 -3.60 -11.52
N LYS A 306 9.39 -2.78 -12.30
CA LYS A 306 9.39 -1.31 -12.12
C LYS A 306 8.98 -0.95 -10.68
N PRO A 307 9.60 0.09 -10.07
CA PRO A 307 10.38 1.19 -10.69
C PRO A 307 11.88 0.91 -10.91
N PHE A 308 12.43 -0.15 -10.37
CA PHE A 308 13.88 -0.41 -10.46
C PHE A 308 14.24 -1.37 -11.59
N GLY A 309 13.37 -2.33 -11.87
CA GLY A 309 13.52 -3.32 -12.92
C GLY A 309 12.88 -2.90 -14.24
N LYS A 310 12.70 -3.89 -15.14
CA LYS A 310 12.22 -3.69 -16.52
C LYS A 310 10.71 -3.88 -16.64
N TYR A 311 10.13 -4.80 -15.84
CA TYR A 311 8.81 -5.38 -16.08
C TYR A 311 7.69 -4.66 -15.32
N HIS A 312 6.48 -4.71 -15.89
CA HIS A 312 5.24 -4.21 -15.33
C HIS A 312 4.36 -5.36 -14.81
N MET A 313 3.25 -5.05 -14.12
CA MET A 313 2.33 -6.06 -13.59
C MET A 313 1.77 -7.00 -14.66
N VAL A 314 1.52 -6.49 -15.85
CA VAL A 314 1.05 -7.32 -16.99
C VAL A 314 2.05 -8.45 -17.31
N ASN A 315 3.35 -8.20 -17.23
CA ASN A 315 4.37 -9.22 -17.46
C ASN A 315 4.39 -10.27 -16.35
N LEU A 316 4.17 -9.85 -15.10
CA LEU A 316 3.98 -10.80 -14.00
C LEU A 316 2.73 -11.66 -14.22
N ASN A 317 1.61 -11.08 -14.69
CA ASN A 317 0.41 -11.82 -15.03
C ASN A 317 0.64 -12.85 -16.13
N GLU A 318 1.41 -12.50 -17.17
CA GLU A 318 1.73 -13.38 -18.31
C GLU A 318 2.47 -14.66 -17.89
N ILE A 319 3.30 -14.58 -16.87
CA ILE A 319 4.04 -15.74 -16.33
C ILE A 319 3.27 -16.54 -15.28
N GLY A 320 2.04 -16.11 -14.91
CA GLY A 320 1.17 -16.80 -13.97
C GLY A 320 0.94 -16.06 -12.63
N GLY A 321 1.41 -14.81 -12.50
CA GLY A 321 1.08 -13.92 -11.41
C GLY A 321 1.76 -14.26 -10.08
N VAL A 322 1.16 -13.77 -9.00
CA VAL A 322 1.63 -14.00 -7.61
C VAL A 322 1.74 -15.48 -7.24
N PRO A 323 0.89 -16.41 -7.75
CA PRO A 323 1.06 -17.84 -7.47
C PRO A 323 2.42 -18.41 -7.91
N VAL A 324 2.99 -17.93 -9.01
CA VAL A 324 4.33 -18.36 -9.46
C VAL A 324 5.40 -17.88 -8.47
N VAL A 325 5.30 -16.64 -8.00
CA VAL A 325 6.20 -16.11 -6.96
C VAL A 325 6.10 -16.94 -5.69
N SER A 326 4.87 -17.16 -5.22
CA SER A 326 4.60 -17.96 -4.01
C SER A 326 5.08 -19.41 -4.16
N LYS A 327 4.98 -20.00 -5.36
CA LYS A 327 5.50 -21.34 -5.64
C LYS A 327 7.02 -21.40 -5.51
N ILE A 328 7.73 -20.40 -6.06
CA ILE A 328 9.20 -20.30 -5.93
C ILE A 328 9.59 -20.15 -4.45
N LEU A 329 8.90 -19.29 -3.72
CA LEU A 329 9.15 -19.09 -2.28
C LEU A 329 8.89 -20.36 -1.46
N LEU A 330 7.81 -21.08 -1.77
CA LEU A 330 7.45 -22.34 -1.13
C LEU A 330 8.49 -23.44 -1.37
N GLU A 331 8.93 -23.63 -2.61
CA GLU A 331 9.95 -24.62 -2.95
C GLU A 331 11.32 -24.36 -2.30
N ASN A 332 11.54 -23.12 -1.84
CA ASN A 332 12.75 -22.69 -1.12
C ASN A 332 12.52 -22.55 0.40
N ASN A 333 11.39 -23.03 0.93
CA ASN A 333 11.02 -22.97 2.37
C ASN A 333 11.00 -21.55 2.95
N LEU A 334 10.64 -20.55 2.16
CA LEU A 334 10.59 -19.14 2.56
C LEU A 334 9.20 -18.71 3.05
N ILE A 335 8.15 -19.48 2.74
CA ILE A 335 6.78 -19.22 3.19
C ILE A 335 6.19 -20.47 3.88
N ASP A 336 5.21 -20.22 4.76
CA ASP A 336 4.46 -21.27 5.48
C ASP A 336 3.32 -21.80 4.57
N PRO A 337 3.34 -23.10 4.20
CA PRO A 337 2.32 -23.71 3.36
C PRO A 337 0.97 -23.92 4.05
N ASP A 338 0.93 -23.92 5.38
CA ASP A 338 -0.24 -24.35 6.16
C ASP A 338 -1.24 -23.20 6.43
N CYS A 339 -0.90 -21.97 6.00
CA CYS A 339 -1.78 -20.82 6.12
C CYS A 339 -3.08 -21.03 5.32
N MET A 340 -4.24 -20.89 6.01
CA MET A 340 -5.57 -20.95 5.40
C MET A 340 -5.79 -19.77 4.45
N THR A 341 -6.58 -19.98 3.40
CA THR A 341 -6.97 -18.94 2.44
C THR A 341 -8.47 -18.89 2.22
N VAL A 342 -8.95 -17.86 1.53
CA VAL A 342 -10.37 -17.74 1.13
C VAL A 342 -10.86 -18.90 0.26
N THR A 343 -9.99 -19.69 -0.34
CA THR A 343 -10.40 -20.90 -1.09
C THR A 343 -10.91 -22.03 -0.21
N GLY A 344 -10.71 -21.94 1.12
CA GLY A 344 -10.94 -23.02 2.07
C GLY A 344 -9.85 -24.08 2.05
N LYS A 345 -8.76 -23.80 1.35
CA LYS A 345 -7.55 -24.62 1.27
C LYS A 345 -6.36 -23.84 1.80
N THR A 346 -5.30 -24.54 2.12
CA THR A 346 -4.04 -23.91 2.52
C THR A 346 -3.29 -23.32 1.33
N VAL A 347 -2.28 -22.49 1.61
CA VAL A 347 -1.37 -21.96 0.60
C VAL A 347 -0.69 -23.09 -0.17
N GLY A 348 -0.19 -24.12 0.53
CA GLY A 348 0.45 -25.29 -0.08
C GLY A 348 -0.45 -26.03 -1.06
N GLU A 349 -1.71 -26.31 -0.65
CA GLU A 349 -2.70 -26.99 -1.49
C GLU A 349 -3.06 -26.15 -2.74
N ASN A 350 -3.17 -24.82 -2.62
CA ASN A 350 -3.43 -23.95 -3.75
C ASN A 350 -2.26 -23.91 -4.75
N LEU A 351 -1.03 -24.09 -4.27
CA LEU A 351 0.18 -24.04 -5.08
C LEU A 351 0.61 -25.40 -5.65
N GLU A 352 -0.07 -26.50 -5.29
CA GLU A 352 0.31 -27.86 -5.69
C GLU A 352 0.50 -28.01 -7.22
N ASN A 353 -0.44 -27.46 -7.99
CA ASN A 353 -0.46 -27.59 -9.45
C ASN A 353 0.09 -26.35 -10.19
N VAL A 354 0.59 -25.36 -9.47
CA VAL A 354 1.19 -24.17 -10.09
C VAL A 354 2.51 -24.56 -10.76
N GLN A 355 2.66 -24.20 -12.05
CA GLN A 355 3.85 -24.45 -12.84
C GLN A 355 4.69 -23.17 -12.95
N ILE A 356 5.98 -23.27 -12.73
CA ILE A 356 6.93 -22.18 -12.92
C ILE A 356 7.39 -22.22 -14.39
N PRO A 357 7.12 -21.18 -15.21
CA PRO A 357 7.57 -21.14 -16.59
C PRO A 357 9.10 -21.15 -16.69
N LYS A 358 9.63 -22.01 -17.55
CA LYS A 358 11.10 -22.17 -17.72
C LYS A 358 11.75 -21.02 -18.49
N ASN A 359 11.02 -20.40 -19.42
CA ASN A 359 11.53 -19.35 -20.31
C ASN A 359 10.93 -18.00 -19.92
N GLN A 360 11.29 -17.47 -18.77
CA GLN A 360 10.89 -16.16 -18.27
C GLN A 360 12.07 -15.52 -17.50
N ASP A 361 12.14 -14.22 -17.52
CA ASP A 361 13.17 -13.40 -16.86
C ASP A 361 12.55 -12.29 -15.97
N VAL A 362 11.24 -12.37 -15.73
CA VAL A 362 10.51 -11.46 -14.82
C VAL A 362 10.88 -11.73 -13.36
N ILE A 363 11.02 -13.01 -13.01
CA ILE A 363 11.35 -13.48 -11.65
C ILE A 363 12.62 -14.34 -11.73
N SER A 364 13.64 -13.91 -11.00
CA SER A 364 14.87 -14.69 -10.75
C SER A 364 14.60 -15.80 -9.72
N PHE A 365 15.53 -16.75 -9.63
CA PHE A 365 15.48 -17.82 -8.64
C PHE A 365 16.41 -17.51 -7.44
N PRO A 366 16.15 -18.08 -6.26
CA PRO A 366 16.95 -17.83 -5.05
C PRO A 366 18.43 -18.22 -5.13
N ASP A 367 18.81 -19.09 -6.06
CA ASP A 367 20.19 -19.46 -6.36
C ASP A 367 20.92 -18.42 -7.24
N ASN A 368 20.19 -17.53 -7.91
CA ASN A 368 20.72 -16.40 -8.68
C ASN A 368 19.80 -15.17 -8.56
N PRO A 369 19.64 -14.60 -7.35
CA PRO A 369 18.71 -13.51 -7.11
C PRO A 369 19.24 -12.17 -7.65
N ILE A 370 18.35 -11.18 -7.76
CA ILE A 370 18.75 -9.78 -8.02
C ILE A 370 19.56 -9.23 -6.85
N SER A 371 19.13 -9.55 -5.62
CA SER A 371 19.84 -9.27 -4.38
C SER A 371 19.62 -10.41 -3.39
N ASN A 372 20.63 -10.72 -2.58
CA ASN A 372 20.54 -11.74 -1.53
C ASN A 372 19.63 -11.33 -0.37
N GLU A 373 19.34 -10.03 -0.23
CA GLU A 373 18.45 -9.47 0.77
C GLU A 373 17.21 -8.85 0.10
N GLY A 374 16.12 -8.77 0.85
CA GLY A 374 14.87 -8.20 0.39
C GLY A 374 14.96 -6.73 0.02
N GLY A 375 14.01 -6.26 -0.80
CA GLY A 375 14.01 -4.90 -1.34
C GLY A 375 13.69 -3.79 -0.34
N ILE A 376 13.48 -4.10 0.96
CA ILE A 376 13.16 -3.14 2.03
C ILE A 376 13.97 -3.48 3.28
N ALA A 377 14.50 -2.47 3.96
CA ALA A 377 15.18 -2.63 5.25
C ALA A 377 14.64 -1.64 6.29
N ILE A 378 14.72 -2.03 7.56
CA ILE A 378 14.41 -1.18 8.70
C ILE A 378 15.71 -0.72 9.33
N LEU A 379 15.82 0.60 9.52
CA LEU A 379 16.99 1.22 10.14
C LEU A 379 16.64 1.72 11.53
N LYS A 380 17.53 1.54 12.49
CA LYS A 380 17.41 2.09 13.84
C LYS A 380 18.68 2.85 14.22
N GLY A 381 18.58 3.75 15.16
CA GLY A 381 19.73 4.52 15.65
C GLY A 381 19.33 5.78 16.36
N SER A 382 20.30 6.65 16.64
CA SER A 382 20.02 7.87 17.40
C SER A 382 19.07 8.85 16.70
N LEU A 383 18.96 8.78 15.34
CA LEU A 383 18.00 9.59 14.57
C LEU A 383 16.61 8.94 14.49
N SER A 384 16.53 7.60 14.47
CA SER A 384 15.28 6.85 14.33
C SER A 384 15.22 5.69 15.35
N PRO A 385 15.09 5.96 16.65
CA PRO A 385 15.15 4.92 17.68
C PRO A 385 14.01 3.90 17.60
N GLU A 386 12.85 4.27 17.06
CA GLU A 386 11.70 3.38 16.86
C GLU A 386 11.61 2.79 15.45
N GLY A 387 12.55 3.17 14.57
CA GLY A 387 12.68 2.64 13.24
C GLY A 387 12.43 3.66 12.14
N SER A 388 12.97 3.36 10.98
CA SER A 388 12.70 4.04 9.71
C SER A 388 12.80 3.03 8.57
N VAL A 389 12.26 3.36 7.41
CA VAL A 389 12.17 2.45 6.27
C VAL A 389 13.02 2.95 5.12
N VAL A 390 13.90 2.10 4.61
CA VAL A 390 14.65 2.34 3.38
C VAL A 390 14.29 1.28 2.36
N LYS A 391 14.09 1.68 1.11
CA LYS A 391 13.97 0.76 -0.01
C LYS A 391 15.39 0.47 -0.52
N THR A 392 15.84 -0.78 -0.41
CA THR A 392 17.17 -1.22 -0.80
C THR A 392 17.24 -1.72 -2.24
N ALA A 393 16.11 -2.06 -2.84
CA ALA A 393 16.04 -2.43 -4.25
C ALA A 393 16.61 -1.31 -5.14
N GLY A 394 17.53 -1.65 -6.04
CA GLY A 394 18.15 -0.71 -6.97
C GLY A 394 19.10 0.32 -6.35
N ILE A 395 19.58 0.12 -5.12
CA ILE A 395 20.56 0.98 -4.44
C ILE A 395 21.90 0.27 -4.34
N ASP A 396 22.95 0.90 -4.87
CA ASP A 396 24.33 0.40 -4.81
C ASP A 396 25.14 0.95 -3.60
N VAL A 397 24.56 1.90 -2.85
CA VAL A 397 25.24 2.58 -1.74
C VAL A 397 24.88 1.89 -0.42
N SER A 398 25.87 1.36 0.28
CA SER A 398 25.68 0.72 1.61
C SER A 398 25.83 1.69 2.78
N THR A 399 26.64 2.75 2.62
CA THR A 399 26.90 3.75 3.67
C THR A 399 26.88 5.16 3.11
N PHE A 400 26.42 6.12 3.92
CA PHE A 400 26.44 7.54 3.57
C PHE A 400 26.68 8.37 4.83
N THR A 401 27.53 9.37 4.73
CA THR A 401 27.78 10.34 5.81
C THR A 401 27.85 11.73 5.23
N GLY A 402 27.07 12.66 5.78
CA GLY A 402 27.07 14.04 5.29
C GLY A 402 26.43 15.02 6.25
N PRO A 403 26.62 16.33 6.01
CA PRO A 403 25.98 17.38 6.76
C PRO A 403 24.48 17.46 6.40
N ALA A 404 23.66 17.66 7.41
CA ALA A 404 22.21 17.85 7.26
C ALA A 404 21.90 19.23 6.62
N ASN A 405 20.96 19.24 5.71
CA ASN A 405 20.29 20.41 5.19
C ASN A 405 18.79 20.24 5.48
N VAL A 406 18.25 20.98 6.46
CA VAL A 406 16.98 20.71 7.13
C VAL A 406 15.88 21.64 6.60
N PHE A 407 14.74 21.04 6.27
CA PHE A 407 13.55 21.71 5.75
C PHE A 407 12.29 21.29 6.53
N ASP A 408 11.36 22.22 6.70
CA ASP A 408 10.10 21.98 7.40
C ASP A 408 8.93 21.59 6.44
N SER A 409 9.21 21.54 5.14
CA SER A 409 8.26 21.08 4.10
C SER A 409 8.99 20.57 2.84
N GLU A 410 8.28 19.76 2.03
CA GLU A 410 8.76 19.36 0.70
C GLU A 410 8.98 20.56 -0.22
N GLN A 411 8.09 21.57 -0.15
CA GLN A 411 8.20 22.77 -1.00
C GLN A 411 9.47 23.56 -0.70
N ASP A 412 9.83 23.75 0.58
CA ASP A 412 11.06 24.44 0.95
C ASP A 412 12.30 23.73 0.41
N ALA A 413 12.29 22.38 0.42
CA ALA A 413 13.37 21.56 -0.14
C ALA A 413 13.43 21.67 -1.68
N LEU A 414 12.28 21.69 -2.37
CA LEU A 414 12.21 21.92 -3.81
C LEU A 414 12.75 23.30 -4.20
N ASP A 415 12.31 24.33 -3.49
CA ASP A 415 12.79 25.71 -3.72
C ASP A 415 14.30 25.82 -3.50
N ALA A 416 14.83 25.14 -2.49
CA ALA A 416 16.26 25.08 -2.23
C ALA A 416 17.01 24.35 -3.35
N LEU A 417 16.48 23.25 -3.87
CA LEU A 417 17.07 22.49 -4.97
C LEU A 417 17.13 23.31 -6.26
N PHE A 418 16.04 23.98 -6.63
CA PHE A 418 15.97 24.81 -7.85
C PHE A 418 16.85 26.05 -7.76
N ASN A 419 17.09 26.55 -6.54
CA ASN A 419 18.03 27.65 -6.28
C ASN A 419 19.49 27.18 -6.06
N ASN A 420 19.82 25.90 -6.39
CA ASN A 420 21.14 25.29 -6.24
C ASN A 420 21.73 25.37 -4.81
N LYS A 421 20.84 25.31 -3.79
CA LYS A 421 21.22 25.31 -2.36
C LYS A 421 21.39 23.88 -1.79
N ILE A 422 21.11 22.86 -2.58
CA ILE A 422 21.36 21.46 -2.24
C ILE A 422 22.55 21.00 -3.08
N THR A 423 23.57 20.48 -2.42
CA THR A 423 24.85 20.08 -3.04
C THR A 423 25.19 18.61 -2.77
N LYS A 424 26.13 18.09 -3.56
CA LYS A 424 26.60 16.70 -3.40
C LYS A 424 27.16 16.47 -1.99
N GLY A 425 26.86 15.30 -1.43
CA GLY A 425 27.33 14.86 -0.12
C GLY A 425 26.44 15.32 1.04
N GLU A 426 25.37 16.09 0.77
CA GLU A 426 24.45 16.53 1.82
C GLU A 426 23.37 15.49 2.13
N VAL A 427 22.85 15.58 3.36
CA VAL A 427 21.66 14.87 3.82
C VAL A 427 20.49 15.85 3.89
N VAL A 428 19.57 15.75 2.95
CA VAL A 428 18.34 16.54 2.95
C VAL A 428 17.37 15.94 3.96
N VAL A 429 17.00 16.70 4.98
CA VAL A 429 16.08 16.29 6.04
C VAL A 429 14.79 17.09 5.90
N ILE A 430 13.67 16.40 5.57
CA ILE A 430 12.33 17.00 5.52
C ILE A 430 11.54 16.48 6.72
N ARG A 431 11.19 17.36 7.64
CA ARG A 431 10.48 17.02 8.89
C ARG A 431 9.09 17.64 8.94
N ASN A 432 8.31 17.31 9.98
CA ASN A 432 6.93 17.73 10.19
C ASN A 432 5.96 17.21 9.10
N GLU A 433 6.29 16.11 8.48
CA GLU A 433 5.49 15.41 7.47
C GLU A 433 5.03 14.02 7.95
N GLY A 434 5.23 13.69 9.24
CA GLY A 434 4.77 12.47 9.87
C GLY A 434 3.25 12.40 10.08
N PRO A 435 2.73 11.30 10.64
CA PRO A 435 1.29 11.07 10.80
C PRO A 435 0.53 12.19 11.50
N LYS A 436 1.10 12.77 12.57
CA LYS A 436 0.48 13.83 13.37
C LYS A 436 0.84 15.23 12.88
N GLY A 437 2.11 15.50 12.69
CA GLY A 437 2.65 16.82 12.34
C GLY A 437 2.30 17.23 10.92
N GLY A 438 2.40 16.30 9.99
CA GLY A 438 1.90 16.42 8.63
C GLY A 438 0.68 15.53 8.42
N PRO A 439 -0.53 15.89 8.95
CA PRO A 439 -1.65 14.97 8.98
C PRO A 439 -1.86 14.25 7.65
N GLY A 440 -1.90 12.90 7.72
CA GLY A 440 -1.92 12.06 6.53
C GLY A 440 -0.55 11.64 6.00
N MET A 441 0.54 11.98 6.70
CA MET A 441 1.89 11.47 6.39
C MET A 441 2.18 11.55 4.89
N ARG A 442 2.24 12.77 4.37
CA ARG A 442 2.33 13.11 2.94
C ARG A 442 3.33 12.21 2.22
N GLU A 443 2.92 11.71 1.07
CA GLU A 443 3.78 10.93 0.17
C GLU A 443 4.50 11.89 -0.79
N MET A 444 5.83 11.82 -0.83
CA MET A 444 6.65 12.72 -1.62
C MET A 444 7.26 11.99 -2.82
N LEU A 445 7.08 12.53 -4.01
CA LEU A 445 7.70 12.07 -5.25
C LEU A 445 8.38 13.21 -6.00
N GLN A 446 7.86 14.44 -5.91
CA GLN A 446 8.42 15.56 -6.64
C GLN A 446 9.88 15.85 -6.26
N ILE A 447 10.18 15.91 -4.97
CA ILE A 447 11.55 16.16 -4.51
C ILE A 447 12.51 15.04 -4.93
N THR A 448 12.08 13.77 -4.89
CA THR A 448 12.91 12.64 -5.28
C THR A 448 13.19 12.62 -6.78
N ALA A 449 12.16 12.90 -7.60
CA ALA A 449 12.30 13.03 -9.04
C ALA A 449 13.16 14.24 -9.43
N ALA A 450 12.99 15.39 -8.74
CA ALA A 450 13.76 16.60 -8.97
C ALA A 450 15.25 16.43 -8.60
N ILE A 451 15.57 15.77 -7.48
CA ILE A 451 16.96 15.43 -7.10
C ILE A 451 17.59 14.52 -8.16
N LYS A 452 16.86 13.51 -8.66
CA LYS A 452 17.33 12.64 -9.75
C LYS A 452 17.54 13.42 -11.03
N GLY A 453 16.56 14.25 -11.43
CA GLY A 453 16.64 15.13 -12.61
C GLY A 453 17.78 16.14 -12.54
N ALA A 454 18.15 16.60 -11.34
CA ALA A 454 19.32 17.45 -11.10
C ALA A 454 20.67 16.72 -11.18
N GLY A 455 20.67 15.39 -11.40
CA GLY A 455 21.88 14.56 -11.43
C GLY A 455 22.47 14.28 -10.04
N LEU A 456 21.70 14.51 -8.97
CA LEU A 456 22.14 14.35 -7.56
C LEU A 456 21.65 13.04 -6.92
N GLY A 457 20.93 12.21 -7.64
CA GLY A 457 20.23 11.02 -7.09
C GLY A 457 21.13 9.96 -6.43
N LYS A 458 22.45 9.96 -6.71
CA LYS A 458 23.45 9.09 -6.05
C LYS A 458 24.29 9.82 -5.01
N ASP A 459 24.23 11.14 -4.98
CA ASP A 459 25.13 12.01 -4.23
C ASP A 459 24.45 12.70 -3.03
N VAL A 460 23.14 12.54 -2.89
CA VAL A 460 22.32 13.15 -1.82
C VAL A 460 21.49 12.06 -1.14
N LEU A 461 21.50 12.04 0.19
CA LEU A 461 20.62 11.23 1.01
C LEU A 461 19.38 12.07 1.39
N LEU A 462 18.19 11.51 1.22
CA LEU A 462 16.93 12.15 1.59
C LEU A 462 16.28 11.42 2.77
N ILE A 463 15.94 12.16 3.83
CA ILE A 463 15.36 11.61 5.08
C ILE A 463 14.08 12.36 5.43
N THR A 464 13.04 11.63 5.87
CA THR A 464 11.79 12.27 6.30
C THR A 464 11.04 11.43 7.34
N ASP A 465 10.27 12.08 8.21
CA ASP A 465 9.24 11.45 9.04
C ASP A 465 7.93 11.23 8.27
N GLY A 466 7.82 11.74 7.04
CA GLY A 466 6.78 11.43 6.07
C GLY A 466 7.05 10.14 5.29
N ARG A 467 6.53 10.07 4.05
CA ARG A 467 6.68 8.90 3.16
C ARG A 467 7.23 9.30 1.80
N PHE A 468 7.78 8.30 1.11
CA PHE A 468 8.09 8.41 -0.31
C PHE A 468 7.17 7.52 -1.13
N SER A 469 6.88 7.94 -2.36
CA SER A 469 6.09 7.18 -3.32
C SER A 469 6.70 5.80 -3.61
N GLY A 470 5.86 4.82 -3.88
CA GLY A 470 6.28 3.50 -4.34
C GLY A 470 7.10 3.54 -5.64
N GLY A 471 6.96 4.62 -6.44
CA GLY A 471 7.74 4.89 -7.66
C GLY A 471 9.06 5.61 -7.42
N THR A 472 9.38 5.99 -6.18
CA THR A 472 10.63 6.71 -5.83
C THR A 472 11.86 5.86 -6.10
N THR A 473 12.88 6.48 -6.69
CA THR A 473 14.22 5.94 -6.89
C THR A 473 15.26 6.83 -6.20
N GLY A 474 16.42 6.28 -5.83
CA GLY A 474 17.48 6.99 -5.11
C GLY A 474 17.49 6.67 -3.62
N LEU A 475 18.48 7.23 -2.91
CA LEU A 475 18.73 6.94 -1.48
C LEU A 475 17.76 7.75 -0.61
N CYS A 476 16.62 7.14 -0.28
CA CYS A 476 15.51 7.77 0.44
C CYS A 476 15.10 6.95 1.67
N ILE A 477 15.07 7.58 2.83
CA ILE A 477 14.67 7.00 4.12
C ILE A 477 13.41 7.70 4.59
N GLY A 478 12.30 6.99 4.65
CA GLY A 478 11.03 7.49 5.15
C GLY A 478 10.63 6.87 6.47
N HIS A 479 9.44 7.26 6.95
CA HIS A 479 8.82 6.71 8.16
C HIS A 479 9.70 6.85 9.41
N VAL A 480 10.55 7.89 9.49
CA VAL A 480 11.40 8.10 10.65
C VAL A 480 10.54 8.24 11.91
N ALA A 481 10.75 7.33 12.86
CA ALA A 481 9.99 7.29 14.10
C ALA A 481 10.92 7.34 15.34
N PRO A 482 10.47 8.09 16.38
CA PRO A 482 9.29 8.94 16.45
C PRO A 482 9.36 10.13 15.48
N GLU A 483 8.20 10.57 14.97
CA GLU A 483 8.13 11.75 14.11
C GLU A 483 8.50 13.05 14.83
N SER A 484 8.76 14.10 14.09
CA SER A 484 9.08 15.43 14.65
C SER A 484 8.02 15.93 15.62
N TYR A 485 6.73 15.74 15.33
CA TYR A 485 5.63 16.21 16.17
C TYR A 485 5.46 15.40 17.47
N ASP A 486 5.96 14.17 17.51
CA ASP A 486 6.09 13.35 18.74
C ASP A 486 7.43 13.58 19.45
N LYS A 487 8.13 14.68 19.12
CA LYS A 487 9.44 15.05 19.67
C LYS A 487 10.51 14.00 19.38
N GLY A 488 10.44 13.33 18.23
CA GLY A 488 11.49 12.45 17.75
C GLY A 488 12.80 13.20 17.49
N PRO A 489 13.94 12.52 17.46
CA PRO A 489 15.25 13.14 17.25
C PRO A 489 15.35 13.99 15.98
N ILE A 490 14.59 13.66 14.94
CA ILE A 490 14.50 14.44 13.70
C ILE A 490 14.05 15.90 13.94
N SER A 491 13.28 16.15 15.02
CA SER A 491 12.78 17.49 15.36
C SER A 491 13.86 18.48 15.76
N ILE A 492 14.99 17.98 16.25
CA ILE A 492 16.12 18.81 16.74
C ILE A 492 17.30 18.87 15.78
N CYS A 493 17.21 18.20 14.61
CA CYS A 493 18.23 18.33 13.58
C CYS A 493 18.40 19.78 13.15
N GLN A 494 19.63 20.19 12.96
CA GLN A 494 20.02 21.53 12.50
C GLN A 494 20.91 21.43 11.25
N ASN A 495 20.94 22.48 10.45
CA ASN A 495 21.82 22.55 9.29
C ASN A 495 23.28 22.37 9.74
N GLY A 496 24.01 21.48 9.05
CA GLY A 496 25.39 21.16 9.32
C GLY A 496 25.60 19.98 10.30
N ASP A 497 24.56 19.48 10.97
CA ASP A 497 24.66 18.27 11.78
C ASP A 497 25.10 17.08 10.92
N ILE A 498 26.00 16.26 11.42
CA ILE A 498 26.43 15.08 10.68
C ILE A 498 25.44 13.93 10.91
N ILE A 499 24.95 13.38 9.81
CA ILE A 499 24.09 12.18 9.81
C ILE A 499 24.83 11.05 9.11
N THR A 500 24.78 9.86 9.71
CA THR A 500 25.39 8.64 9.17
C THR A 500 24.34 7.58 8.94
N LEU A 501 24.30 7.06 7.72
CA LEU A 501 23.55 5.89 7.30
C LEU A 501 24.52 4.72 7.12
N ASP A 502 24.14 3.56 7.63
CA ASP A 502 24.79 2.28 7.35
C ASP A 502 23.69 1.22 7.13
N ILE A 503 23.45 0.87 5.87
CA ILE A 503 22.39 -0.09 5.49
C ILE A 503 22.76 -1.50 5.93
N GLU A 504 24.02 -1.89 5.85
CA GLU A 504 24.48 -3.22 6.23
C GLU A 504 24.25 -3.48 7.73
N ASN A 505 24.63 -2.49 8.57
CA ASN A 505 24.42 -2.55 10.01
C ASN A 505 23.02 -2.04 10.45
N ARG A 506 22.12 -1.72 9.49
CA ARG A 506 20.76 -1.24 9.77
C ARG A 506 20.73 -0.02 10.69
N SER A 507 21.63 0.94 10.50
CA SER A 507 21.73 2.07 11.40
C SER A 507 21.55 3.42 10.71
N LEU A 508 20.86 4.35 11.43
CA LEU A 508 20.66 5.75 11.05
C LEU A 508 20.92 6.64 12.26
N ASN A 509 22.02 7.38 12.22
CA ASN A 509 22.49 8.10 13.39
C ASN A 509 22.68 9.61 13.14
N LEU A 510 22.23 10.41 14.09
CA LEU A 510 22.57 11.82 14.26
C LEU A 510 23.78 11.92 15.18
N GLN A 511 24.88 12.47 14.68
CA GLN A 511 26.15 12.58 15.42
C GLN A 511 26.20 13.88 16.22
N ILE A 512 25.54 13.89 17.37
CA ILE A 512 25.65 14.97 18.37
C ILE A 512 25.87 14.39 19.76
N GLU A 513 26.57 15.13 20.60
CA GLU A 513 26.81 14.73 21.99
C GLU A 513 25.49 14.74 22.79
N LYS A 514 25.37 13.82 23.75
CA LYS A 514 24.14 13.70 24.57
C LYS A 514 23.77 15.00 25.28
N THR A 515 24.71 15.74 25.76
CA THR A 515 24.49 17.05 26.41
C THR A 515 23.86 18.06 25.46
N GLU A 516 24.30 18.08 24.22
CA GLU A 516 23.72 18.94 23.17
C GLU A 516 22.33 18.45 22.78
N PHE A 517 22.13 17.14 22.61
CA PHE A 517 20.82 16.55 22.37
C PHE A 517 19.82 16.98 23.44
N ASP A 518 20.13 16.78 24.71
CA ASP A 518 19.26 17.12 25.83
C ASP A 518 18.99 18.64 25.90
N GLN A 519 19.98 19.47 25.57
CA GLN A 519 19.82 20.93 25.49
C GLN A 519 18.89 21.34 24.38
N ARG A 520 19.03 20.76 23.17
CA ARG A 520 18.17 21.06 22.01
C ARG A 520 16.72 20.59 22.30
N MET A 521 16.55 19.38 22.86
CA MET A 521 15.24 18.85 23.26
C MET A 521 14.54 19.73 24.29
N SER A 522 15.27 20.25 25.28
CA SER A 522 14.69 21.15 26.30
C SER A 522 14.17 22.49 25.75
N LYS A 523 14.74 22.93 24.62
CA LYS A 523 14.36 24.19 23.93
C LYS A 523 13.37 23.99 22.80
N LEU A 524 13.02 22.73 22.47
CA LEU A 524 12.17 22.40 21.34
C LEU A 524 10.78 23.01 21.50
N LYS A 525 10.36 23.72 20.48
CA LYS A 525 8.99 24.23 20.33
C LYS A 525 8.40 23.60 19.08
N LEU A 526 7.35 22.80 19.27
CA LEU A 526 6.63 22.22 18.16
C LEU A 526 5.87 23.31 17.37
N PRO A 527 5.76 23.19 16.04
CA PRO A 527 4.94 24.08 15.26
C PRO A 527 3.46 23.95 15.66
N PRO A 528 2.63 24.97 15.42
CA PRO A 528 1.19 24.87 15.64
C PRO A 528 0.60 23.78 14.74
N PRO A 529 -0.56 23.17 15.14
CA PRO A 529 -1.27 22.23 14.30
C PRO A 529 -1.58 22.85 12.93
N ARG A 530 -1.34 22.11 11.84
CA ARG A 530 -1.64 22.58 10.46
C ARG A 530 -3.14 22.80 10.23
N TYR A 531 -4.00 22.05 10.92
CA TYR A 531 -5.47 22.10 10.79
C TYR A 531 -6.12 22.26 12.15
N ASN A 532 -7.23 23.02 12.18
CA ASN A 532 -7.98 23.31 13.40
C ASN A 532 -9.35 22.60 13.44
N SER A 533 -9.77 21.98 12.33
CA SER A 533 -11.06 21.32 12.19
C SER A 533 -11.03 20.32 11.01
N GLY A 534 -12.13 19.58 10.87
CA GLY A 534 -12.29 18.63 9.77
C GLY A 534 -11.60 17.29 9.99
N VAL A 535 -11.54 16.48 8.91
CA VAL A 535 -11.06 15.10 8.97
C VAL A 535 -9.56 15.03 9.28
N LEU A 536 -8.76 15.92 8.69
CA LEU A 536 -7.30 15.97 8.92
C LEU A 536 -6.97 16.36 10.37
N TYR A 537 -7.74 17.25 10.98
CA TYR A 537 -7.59 17.57 12.41
C TYR A 537 -7.95 16.38 13.31
N LYS A 538 -9.08 15.70 13.05
CA LYS A 538 -9.46 14.50 13.80
C LYS A 538 -8.36 13.44 13.72
N TYR A 539 -7.89 13.17 12.51
CA TYR A 539 -6.81 12.22 12.26
C TYR A 539 -5.56 12.55 13.08
N SER A 540 -5.07 13.79 13.02
CA SER A 540 -3.88 14.20 13.77
C SER A 540 -3.98 14.04 15.30
N LYS A 541 -5.20 13.99 15.84
CA LYS A 541 -5.44 13.78 17.27
C LYS A 541 -5.48 12.33 17.71
N LEU A 542 -5.82 11.44 16.80
CA LEU A 542 -6.05 10.02 17.10
C LEU A 542 -4.90 9.13 16.63
N VAL A 543 -4.21 9.53 15.55
CA VAL A 543 -3.27 8.68 14.86
C VAL A 543 -2.07 8.29 15.71
N SER A 544 -1.68 7.03 15.60
CA SER A 544 -0.45 6.46 16.19
C SER A 544 0.78 6.75 15.33
N GLY A 545 1.97 6.34 15.79
CA GLY A 545 3.21 6.49 15.04
C GLY A 545 3.27 5.63 13.77
N SER A 546 4.16 5.98 12.85
CA SER A 546 4.38 5.22 11.61
C SER A 546 4.90 3.80 11.87
N ASN A 547 5.70 3.62 12.93
CA ASN A 547 6.22 2.33 13.39
C ASN A 547 5.14 1.35 13.90
N THR A 548 3.92 1.82 14.12
CA THR A 548 2.74 1.04 14.53
C THR A 548 1.61 1.09 13.50
N GLY A 549 1.88 1.56 12.28
CA GLY A 549 0.93 1.54 11.17
C GLY A 549 0.14 2.83 10.95
N ALA A 550 0.34 3.88 11.77
CA ALA A 550 -0.39 5.14 11.70
C ALA A 550 -1.92 4.93 11.67
N VAL A 551 -2.44 4.21 12.66
CA VAL A 551 -3.87 3.88 12.85
C VAL A 551 -4.54 4.85 13.81
N THR A 552 -5.88 4.96 13.77
CA THR A 552 -6.65 5.94 14.54
C THR A 552 -7.49 5.34 15.68
N ASN A 553 -7.33 4.08 15.99
CA ASN A 553 -8.04 3.34 17.05
C ASN A 553 -7.08 2.64 18.02
#